data_2d742c2b8ccd7a8113b17d14e923ccff
#
_entry.id   2d742c2b8ccd7a8113b17d14e923ccff
#
_cell.length_a   1.000
_cell.length_b   1.000
_cell.length_c   1.000
_cell.angle_alpha   90.00
_cell.angle_beta   90.00
_cell.angle_gamma   90.00
#
_symmetry.space_group_name_H-M   'P 1'
#
loop_
_entity.id
_entity.type
_entity.pdbx_description
1 polymer ?
#
loop_
_entity_poly.entity_id
_entity_poly.type
_entity_poly.pdbx_seq_one_letter_code
_entity_poly.pdbx_strand_id
1 'polypeptide(L)'
;MRKRKRFRLITTITLIFTFLLTNIKIFALEINSTDAESYLNYNSPTWGKVLPIGNHRYYAPDLRTCYCLNTGALNPTGQDYTEEIPVDGGIETIIYWGYPAKDGSEWGISADEYRYCTQLAIWAYQKEAGLSRGIDRTRLQNGTVSLSRLKPVIDFLVEKGLNKELPTFFEVTPSNIVAHQEGDYFVSEPIKIKSDYEFKDAKVTIKSSSNP
;
A
#
# COMPACT_ATOMS: atom_id res chain seq x y z
N MET A 1 -12.17 55.91 21.61
CA MET A 1 -12.02 55.30 20.28
C MET A 1 -11.07 54.08 20.19
N ARG A 2 -10.03 53.95 21.04
CA ARG A 2 -9.06 52.82 21.00
C ARG A 2 -9.66 51.42 21.36
N LYS A 3 -10.63 51.34 22.31
CA LYS A 3 -11.25 50.09 22.75
C LYS A 3 -12.10 49.39 21.66
N ARG A 4 -12.84 50.15 20.82
CA ARG A 4 -13.67 49.61 19.75
C ARG A 4 -12.84 48.97 18.60
N LYS A 5 -11.65 49.49 18.29
CA LYS A 5 -10.77 48.91 17.27
C LYS A 5 -10.16 47.60 17.71
N ARG A 6 -9.77 47.46 19.00
CA ARG A 6 -9.24 46.17 19.52
C ARG A 6 -10.30 45.07 19.56
N PHE A 7 -11.52 45.39 19.91
CA PHE A 7 -12.61 44.41 19.94
C PHE A 7 -12.93 43.89 18.52
N ARG A 8 -12.97 44.74 17.51
CA ARG A 8 -13.17 44.33 16.10
C ARG A 8 -12.03 43.47 15.60
N LEU A 9 -10.79 43.75 15.94
CA LEU A 9 -9.64 42.98 15.54
C LEU A 9 -9.67 41.56 16.14
N ILE A 10 -9.96 41.46 17.44
CA ILE A 10 -10.06 40.15 18.11
C ILE A 10 -11.18 39.31 17.52
N THR A 11 -12.37 39.92 17.29
CA THR A 11 -13.51 39.19 16.66
C THR A 11 -13.17 38.72 15.28
N THR A 12 -12.48 39.51 14.46
CA THR A 12 -12.07 39.15 13.11
C THR A 12 -11.05 38.00 13.12
N ILE A 13 -10.05 38.04 14.01
CA ILE A 13 -9.05 36.99 14.15
C ILE A 13 -9.70 35.68 14.62
N THR A 14 -10.62 35.75 15.59
CA THR A 14 -11.35 34.55 16.06
C THR A 14 -12.19 33.95 14.95
N LEU A 15 -12.88 34.77 14.13
CA LEU A 15 -13.69 34.30 13.01
C LEU A 15 -12.83 33.62 11.91
N ILE A 16 -11.66 34.20 11.59
CA ILE A 16 -10.72 33.62 10.62
C ILE A 16 -10.17 32.28 11.15
N PHE A 17 -9.83 32.19 12.43
CA PHE A 17 -9.32 30.99 13.04
C PHE A 17 -10.40 29.87 13.09
N THR A 18 -11.63 30.23 13.41
CA THR A 18 -12.78 29.29 13.36
C THR A 18 -13.05 28.81 11.93
N PHE A 19 -12.97 29.71 10.94
CA PHE A 19 -13.15 29.37 9.54
C PHE A 19 -12.02 28.46 9.00
N LEU A 20 -10.78 28.67 9.43
CA LEU A 20 -9.65 27.80 9.10
C LEU A 20 -9.80 26.42 9.74
N LEU A 21 -10.27 26.34 10.99
CA LEU A 21 -10.49 25.07 11.68
C LEU A 21 -11.67 24.26 11.10
N THR A 22 -12.72 24.93 10.60
CA THR A 22 -13.89 24.25 10.01
C THR A 22 -13.63 23.74 8.60
N ASN A 23 -12.57 24.19 7.93
CA ASN A 23 -12.20 23.71 6.58
C ASN A 23 -11.14 22.61 6.57
N ILE A 24 -10.64 22.19 7.74
CA ILE A 24 -9.84 20.97 7.83
C ILE A 24 -10.81 19.79 7.70
N LYS A 25 -11.12 19.41 6.47
CA LYS A 25 -11.68 18.08 6.20
C LYS A 25 -10.57 17.07 6.51
N ILE A 26 -10.61 16.50 7.70
CA ILE A 26 -9.91 15.26 7.97
C ILE A 26 -10.61 14.24 7.07
N PHE A 27 -9.99 13.91 5.95
CA PHE A 27 -10.46 12.81 5.12
C PHE A 27 -10.18 11.54 5.89
N ALA A 28 -11.16 11.08 6.65
CA ALA A 28 -11.14 9.74 7.18
C ALA A 28 -11.10 8.78 5.99
N LEU A 29 -10.11 7.89 5.97
CA LEU A 29 -9.99 6.87 4.93
C LEU A 29 -10.93 5.71 5.32
N GLU A 30 -12.07 5.61 4.67
CA GLU A 30 -12.95 4.46 4.83
C GLU A 30 -12.36 3.25 4.11
N ILE A 31 -12.20 2.13 4.83
CA ILE A 31 -11.73 0.88 4.24
C ILE A 31 -12.94 -0.02 3.97
N ASN A 32 -13.09 -0.44 2.73
CA ASN A 32 -14.08 -1.40 2.31
C ASN A 32 -13.46 -2.80 2.19
N SER A 33 -14.25 -3.85 2.38
CA SER A 33 -13.79 -5.24 2.21
C SER A 33 -14.84 -6.09 1.50
N THR A 34 -14.36 -7.15 0.87
CA THR A 34 -15.19 -8.26 0.38
C THR A 34 -15.25 -9.39 1.40
N ASP A 35 -15.99 -10.46 1.07
CA ASP A 35 -15.93 -11.71 1.83
C ASP A 35 -14.51 -12.29 1.87
N ALA A 36 -14.24 -13.04 2.93
CA ALA A 36 -12.94 -13.67 3.11
C ALA A 36 -12.70 -14.76 2.06
N GLU A 37 -11.54 -14.69 1.42
CA GLU A 37 -11.04 -15.75 0.56
C GLU A 37 -10.12 -16.67 1.37
N SER A 38 -10.16 -17.97 1.09
CA SER A 38 -9.28 -18.94 1.75
C SER A 38 -8.86 -20.01 0.73
N TYR A 39 -7.61 -19.97 0.33
CA TYR A 39 -7.01 -20.97 -0.56
C TYR A 39 -6.20 -22.03 0.19
N LEU A 40 -5.69 -21.69 1.37
CA LEU A 40 -4.89 -22.58 2.21
C LEU A 40 -5.52 -22.77 3.59
N ASN A 41 -5.10 -23.82 4.27
CA ASN A 41 -5.39 -24.07 5.67
C ASN A 41 -4.18 -23.71 6.55
N TYR A 42 -4.43 -23.52 7.82
CA TYR A 42 -3.41 -23.23 8.82
C TYR A 42 -3.63 -24.09 10.07
N ASN A 43 -2.57 -24.78 10.50
CA ASN A 43 -2.57 -25.51 11.75
C ASN A 43 -2.35 -24.54 12.91
N SER A 44 -3.45 -24.06 13.47
CA SER A 44 -3.44 -23.02 14.49
C SER A 44 -2.85 -23.53 15.82
N PRO A 45 -1.79 -22.91 16.34
CA PRO A 45 -1.26 -23.25 17.65
C PRO A 45 -2.21 -22.87 18.79
N THR A 46 -3.04 -21.85 18.58
CA THR A 46 -3.98 -21.35 19.59
C THR A 46 -5.16 -22.29 19.78
N TRP A 47 -5.66 -22.90 18.70
CA TRP A 47 -6.84 -23.77 18.75
C TRP A 47 -6.54 -25.26 18.61
N GLY A 48 -5.26 -25.60 18.34
CA GLY A 48 -4.83 -27.01 18.23
C GLY A 48 -5.49 -27.77 17.07
N LYS A 49 -5.98 -27.05 16.05
CA LYS A 49 -6.66 -27.63 14.88
C LYS A 49 -6.35 -26.90 13.60
N VAL A 50 -6.59 -27.59 12.49
CA VAL A 50 -6.44 -27.06 11.14
C VAL A 50 -7.71 -26.29 10.74
N LEU A 51 -7.56 -25.06 10.32
CA LEU A 51 -8.65 -24.16 9.91
C LEU A 51 -8.30 -23.47 8.59
N PRO A 52 -9.29 -23.12 7.77
CA PRO A 52 -9.08 -22.23 6.65
C PRO A 52 -8.44 -20.92 7.13
N ILE A 53 -7.36 -20.49 6.48
CA ILE A 53 -6.80 -19.17 6.71
C ILE A 53 -7.37 -18.20 5.69
N GLY A 54 -8.40 -17.45 6.11
CA GLY A 54 -9.06 -16.48 5.29
C GLY A 54 -8.40 -15.11 5.38
N ASN A 55 -8.44 -14.37 4.29
CA ASN A 55 -8.20 -12.95 4.30
C ASN A 55 -9.26 -12.21 3.47
N HIS A 56 -9.66 -11.06 3.92
CA HIS A 56 -10.54 -10.18 3.17
C HIS A 56 -9.71 -9.38 2.16
N ARG A 57 -10.34 -8.99 1.06
CA ARG A 57 -9.79 -7.96 0.18
C ARG A 57 -10.19 -6.61 0.75
N TYR A 58 -9.21 -5.79 1.05
CA TYR A 58 -9.42 -4.44 1.54
C TYR A 58 -9.11 -3.43 0.45
N TYR A 59 -9.94 -2.40 0.37
CA TYR A 59 -9.81 -1.33 -0.61
C TYR A 59 -9.96 0.02 0.08
N ALA A 60 -9.09 0.96 -0.28
CA ALA A 60 -9.31 2.37 -0.02
C ALA A 60 -10.43 2.91 -0.94
N PRO A 61 -11.02 4.08 -0.65
CA PRO A 61 -12.07 4.68 -1.47
C PRO A 61 -11.69 4.90 -2.94
N ASP A 62 -10.41 5.03 -3.24
CA ASP A 62 -9.85 5.15 -4.59
C ASP A 62 -9.50 3.78 -5.23
N LEU A 63 -10.03 2.70 -4.66
CA LEU A 63 -9.83 1.32 -5.09
C LEU A 63 -8.39 0.79 -4.98
N ARG A 64 -7.48 1.50 -4.30
CA ARG A 64 -6.15 0.95 -4.00
C ARG A 64 -6.27 -0.25 -3.07
N THR A 65 -5.49 -1.27 -3.34
CA THR A 65 -5.41 -2.46 -2.48
C THR A 65 -4.78 -2.10 -1.13
N CYS A 66 -5.43 -2.54 -0.06
CA CYS A 66 -4.93 -2.44 1.30
C CYS A 66 -4.65 -3.84 1.86
N TYR A 67 -3.75 -3.92 2.84
CA TYR A 67 -3.37 -5.15 3.51
C TYR A 67 -3.57 -5.05 5.01
N CYS A 68 -4.02 -6.16 5.62
CA CYS A 68 -4.17 -6.25 7.06
C CYS A 68 -2.82 -6.55 7.71
N LEU A 69 -2.41 -5.72 8.66
CA LEU A 69 -1.17 -5.90 9.41
C LEU A 69 -1.35 -6.68 10.73
N ASN A 70 -2.57 -7.03 11.09
CA ASN A 70 -2.82 -7.71 12.37
C ASN A 70 -3.70 -8.94 12.17
N THR A 71 -3.08 -10.12 12.23
CA THR A 71 -3.82 -11.39 12.20
C THR A 71 -4.75 -11.50 13.41
N GLY A 72 -6.03 -11.79 13.16
CA GLY A 72 -7.05 -11.93 14.21
C GLY A 72 -7.64 -10.61 14.70
N ALA A 73 -7.31 -9.48 14.09
CA ALA A 73 -8.08 -8.25 14.29
C ALA A 73 -9.48 -8.38 13.68
N LEU A 74 -10.42 -7.59 14.20
CA LEU A 74 -11.74 -7.46 13.61
C LEU A 74 -11.63 -6.86 12.20
N ASN A 75 -12.59 -7.21 11.35
CA ASN A 75 -12.69 -6.61 10.01
C ASN A 75 -12.81 -5.08 10.14
N PRO A 76 -11.91 -4.31 9.51
CA PRO A 76 -11.90 -2.84 9.61
C PRO A 76 -12.98 -2.15 8.76
N THR A 77 -13.84 -2.87 8.05
CA THR A 77 -14.87 -2.28 7.19
C THR A 77 -15.74 -1.29 7.95
N GLY A 78 -15.91 -0.10 7.40
CA GLY A 78 -16.69 0.97 8.01
C GLY A 78 -15.99 1.68 9.18
N GLN A 79 -14.69 1.45 9.39
CA GLN A 79 -13.90 2.20 10.36
C GLN A 79 -13.15 3.35 9.68
N ASP A 80 -13.14 4.49 10.34
CA ASP A 80 -12.37 5.65 9.90
C ASP A 80 -10.92 5.54 10.37
N TYR A 81 -9.98 5.70 9.44
CA TYR A 81 -8.55 5.73 9.73
C TYR A 81 -8.04 7.15 9.61
N THR A 82 -7.55 7.69 10.71
CA THR A 82 -7.09 9.08 10.82
C THR A 82 -5.60 9.20 11.08
N GLU A 83 -4.90 8.08 11.26
CA GLU A 83 -3.48 8.06 11.61
C GLU A 83 -2.67 7.29 10.57
N GLU A 84 -1.60 7.90 10.08
CA GLU A 84 -0.60 7.27 9.23
C GLU A 84 0.61 6.89 10.09
N ILE A 85 0.91 5.60 10.17
CA ILE A 85 2.08 5.08 10.85
C ILE A 85 3.06 4.57 9.79
N PRO A 86 4.35 4.93 9.85
CA PRO A 86 5.36 4.39 8.96
C PRO A 86 5.36 2.85 9.00
N VAL A 87 5.34 2.23 7.83
CA VAL A 87 5.38 0.78 7.69
C VAL A 87 6.83 0.32 7.74
N ASP A 88 7.09 -0.87 8.28
CA ASP A 88 8.43 -1.47 8.26
C ASP A 88 8.89 -1.74 6.81
N GLY A 89 10.15 -1.41 6.52
CA GLY A 89 10.71 -1.52 5.17
C GLY A 89 10.64 -2.93 4.57
N GLY A 90 10.54 -3.98 5.38
CA GLY A 90 10.32 -5.34 4.87
C GLY A 90 8.89 -5.54 4.37
N ILE A 91 7.90 -4.91 5.02
CA ILE A 91 6.51 -4.92 4.53
C ILE A 91 6.41 -4.13 3.23
N GLU A 92 7.05 -2.96 3.14
CA GLU A 92 7.14 -2.18 1.91
C GLU A 92 7.74 -3.01 0.77
N THR A 93 8.79 -3.75 1.07
CA THR A 93 9.43 -4.67 0.11
C THR A 93 8.47 -5.76 -0.36
N ILE A 94 7.72 -6.39 0.54
CA ILE A 94 6.74 -7.42 0.17
C ILE A 94 5.65 -6.84 -0.73
N ILE A 95 5.15 -5.63 -0.45
CA ILE A 95 4.15 -4.97 -1.29
C ILE A 95 4.73 -4.60 -2.66
N TYR A 96 5.98 -4.16 -2.71
CA TYR A 96 6.67 -3.83 -3.95
C TYR A 96 6.85 -5.05 -4.87
N TRP A 97 7.22 -6.21 -4.32
CA TRP A 97 7.36 -7.47 -5.06
C TRP A 97 6.05 -8.24 -5.23
N GLY A 98 5.02 -7.89 -4.46
CA GLY A 98 3.72 -8.52 -4.40
C GLY A 98 2.65 -7.82 -5.26
N TYR A 99 1.39 -8.16 -5.00
CA TYR A 99 0.24 -7.51 -5.62
C TYR A 99 -0.01 -6.14 -4.96
N PRO A 100 -0.40 -5.06 -5.67
CA PRO A 100 -0.75 -5.02 -7.10
C PRO A 100 0.41 -4.66 -8.03
N ALA A 101 1.62 -4.48 -7.53
CA ALA A 101 2.77 -4.12 -8.37
C ALA A 101 3.07 -5.23 -9.40
N LYS A 102 2.75 -6.48 -9.05
CA LYS A 102 2.80 -7.65 -9.93
C LYS A 102 1.49 -8.44 -9.82
N ASP A 103 1.19 -9.26 -10.82
CA ASP A 103 -0.09 -9.98 -10.96
C ASP A 103 0.03 -11.50 -10.75
N GLY A 104 1.24 -12.01 -10.50
CA GLY A 104 1.50 -13.43 -10.29
C GLY A 104 1.64 -14.25 -11.57
N SER A 105 1.55 -13.66 -12.75
CA SER A 105 1.66 -14.38 -14.03
C SER A 105 2.99 -15.12 -14.20
N GLU A 106 4.08 -14.56 -13.66
CA GLU A 106 5.41 -15.18 -13.65
C GLU A 106 5.47 -16.50 -12.85
N TRP A 107 4.52 -16.70 -11.93
CA TRP A 107 4.37 -17.89 -11.10
C TRP A 107 3.30 -18.86 -11.61
N GLY A 108 2.60 -18.51 -12.69
CA GLY A 108 1.50 -19.30 -13.22
C GLY A 108 0.29 -19.37 -12.28
N ILE A 109 0.08 -18.34 -11.45
CA ILE A 109 -1.06 -18.19 -10.55
C ILE A 109 -1.88 -16.97 -10.93
N SER A 110 -3.14 -16.92 -10.49
CA SER A 110 -4.01 -15.75 -10.74
C SER A 110 -3.63 -14.55 -9.90
N ALA A 111 -4.07 -13.37 -10.31
CA ALA A 111 -3.91 -12.12 -9.54
C ALA A 111 -4.51 -12.23 -8.13
N ASP A 112 -5.64 -12.94 -8.00
CA ASP A 112 -6.28 -13.19 -6.71
C ASP A 112 -5.44 -14.08 -5.80
N GLU A 113 -4.91 -15.18 -6.34
CA GLU A 113 -3.98 -16.05 -5.62
C GLU A 113 -2.70 -15.28 -5.23
N TYR A 114 -2.19 -14.41 -6.12
CA TYR A 114 -0.99 -13.63 -5.83
C TYR A 114 -1.24 -12.58 -4.74
N ARG A 115 -2.38 -11.91 -4.78
CA ARG A 115 -2.81 -11.00 -3.72
C ARG A 115 -2.92 -11.73 -2.37
N TYR A 116 -3.53 -12.92 -2.39
CA TYR A 116 -3.63 -13.78 -1.20
C TYR A 116 -2.26 -14.16 -0.65
N CYS A 117 -1.34 -14.59 -1.52
CA CYS A 117 0.05 -14.89 -1.14
C CYS A 117 0.76 -13.67 -0.55
N THR A 118 0.53 -12.47 -1.11
CA THR A 118 1.11 -11.21 -0.60
C THR A 118 0.64 -10.94 0.83
N GLN A 119 -0.66 -11.11 1.11
CA GLN A 119 -1.18 -10.96 2.47
C GLN A 119 -0.57 -11.98 3.45
N LEU A 120 -0.48 -13.24 3.05
CA LEU A 120 0.12 -14.28 3.91
C LEU A 120 1.61 -14.04 4.12
N ALA A 121 2.33 -13.53 3.11
CA ALA A 121 3.73 -13.17 3.22
C ALA A 121 3.94 -12.02 4.22
N ILE A 122 3.08 -11.00 4.22
CA ILE A 122 3.13 -9.92 5.21
C ILE A 122 2.99 -10.49 6.63
N TRP A 123 2.01 -11.35 6.87
CA TRP A 123 1.82 -11.95 8.19
C TRP A 123 2.96 -12.88 8.60
N ALA A 124 3.50 -13.67 7.67
CA ALA A 124 4.64 -14.55 7.93
C ALA A 124 5.90 -13.73 8.25
N TYR A 125 6.19 -12.72 7.44
CA TYR A 125 7.27 -11.79 7.67
C TYR A 125 7.20 -11.15 9.07
N GLN A 126 6.03 -10.61 9.44
CA GLN A 126 5.85 -10.00 10.76
C GLN A 126 6.17 -10.96 11.90
N LYS A 127 5.82 -12.25 11.76
CA LYS A 127 6.16 -13.28 12.73
C LYS A 127 7.66 -13.53 12.80
N GLU A 128 8.30 -13.69 11.66
CA GLU A 128 9.73 -13.99 11.56
C GLU A 128 10.62 -12.80 11.94
N ALA A 129 10.19 -11.59 11.61
CA ALA A 129 10.85 -10.35 12.00
C ALA A 129 10.57 -9.92 13.46
N GLY A 130 9.67 -10.63 14.18
CA GLY A 130 9.33 -10.31 15.57
C GLY A 130 8.56 -9.02 15.78
N LEU A 131 7.87 -8.50 14.72
CA LEU A 131 7.21 -7.19 14.76
C LEU A 131 5.85 -7.21 15.48
N SER A 132 5.03 -8.23 15.24
CA SER A 132 3.68 -8.32 15.81
C SER A 132 3.11 -9.75 15.74
N ARG A 133 1.79 -9.85 15.91
CA ARG A 133 1.07 -11.10 15.68
C ARG A 133 1.10 -11.43 14.19
N GLY A 134 1.73 -12.54 13.84
CA GLY A 134 1.81 -13.06 12.49
C GLY A 134 1.50 -14.55 12.45
N ILE A 135 1.77 -15.18 11.33
CA ILE A 135 1.61 -16.61 11.14
C ILE A 135 2.97 -17.29 10.98
N ASP A 136 3.07 -18.52 11.48
CA ASP A 136 4.20 -19.40 11.20
C ASP A 136 3.95 -20.10 9.85
N ARG A 137 4.66 -19.70 8.78
CA ARG A 137 4.46 -20.25 7.43
C ARG A 137 4.74 -21.75 7.33
N THR A 138 5.45 -22.33 8.29
CA THR A 138 5.68 -23.80 8.32
C THR A 138 4.41 -24.58 8.69
N ARG A 139 3.41 -23.91 9.22
CA ARG A 139 2.11 -24.49 9.62
C ARG A 139 1.03 -24.36 8.55
N LEU A 140 1.35 -23.77 7.39
CA LEU A 140 0.45 -23.74 6.26
C LEU A 140 0.26 -25.13 5.68
N GLN A 141 -0.96 -25.43 5.25
CA GLN A 141 -1.37 -26.74 4.72
C GLN A 141 -2.24 -26.56 3.49
N ASN A 142 -2.42 -27.66 2.74
CA ASN A 142 -3.34 -27.70 1.62
C ASN A 142 -4.74 -27.24 2.05
N GLY A 143 -5.35 -26.40 1.25
CA GLY A 143 -6.74 -25.99 1.35
C GLY A 143 -7.49 -26.34 0.06
N THR A 144 -8.22 -25.38 -0.48
CA THR A 144 -8.85 -25.50 -1.81
C THR A 144 -7.82 -25.48 -2.93
N VAL A 145 -6.64 -24.91 -2.64
CA VAL A 145 -5.47 -24.93 -3.52
C VAL A 145 -4.33 -25.69 -2.85
N SER A 146 -3.50 -26.35 -3.63
CA SER A 146 -2.33 -27.07 -3.14
C SER A 146 -1.31 -26.08 -2.54
N LEU A 147 -0.78 -26.42 -1.37
CA LEU A 147 0.31 -25.66 -0.72
C LEU A 147 1.56 -25.59 -1.62
N SER A 148 1.89 -26.68 -2.33
CA SER A 148 3.05 -26.72 -3.23
C SER A 148 2.98 -25.69 -4.36
N ARG A 149 1.77 -25.23 -4.73
CA ARG A 149 1.57 -24.19 -5.74
C ARG A 149 1.80 -22.78 -5.19
N LEU A 150 1.34 -22.49 -3.98
CA LEU A 150 1.36 -21.13 -3.42
C LEU A 150 2.54 -20.86 -2.50
N LYS A 151 3.06 -21.91 -1.83
CA LYS A 151 4.17 -21.76 -0.86
C LYS A 151 5.44 -21.15 -1.46
N PRO A 152 5.89 -21.52 -2.66
CA PRO A 152 7.08 -20.89 -3.26
C PRO A 152 6.95 -19.39 -3.40
N VAL A 153 5.76 -18.89 -3.72
CA VAL A 153 5.45 -17.46 -3.84
C VAL A 153 5.51 -16.78 -2.47
N ILE A 154 4.89 -17.40 -1.45
CA ILE A 154 4.89 -16.86 -0.09
C ILE A 154 6.32 -16.80 0.44
N ASP A 155 7.11 -17.89 0.27
CA ASP A 155 8.50 -17.95 0.70
C ASP A 155 9.35 -16.88 0.02
N PHE A 156 9.22 -16.73 -1.31
CA PHE A 156 9.92 -15.70 -2.08
C PHE A 156 9.63 -14.28 -1.54
N LEU A 157 8.35 -13.95 -1.32
CA LEU A 157 7.97 -12.63 -0.83
C LEU A 157 8.47 -12.37 0.60
N VAL A 158 8.42 -13.39 1.47
CA VAL A 158 8.97 -13.27 2.84
C VAL A 158 10.47 -13.05 2.81
N GLU A 159 11.21 -13.79 2.00
CA GLU A 159 12.66 -13.63 1.86
C GLU A 159 13.03 -12.25 1.33
N LYS A 160 12.30 -11.75 0.32
CA LYS A 160 12.46 -10.36 -0.15
C LYS A 160 12.29 -9.35 0.99
N GLY A 161 11.23 -9.52 1.81
CA GLY A 161 10.98 -8.67 2.96
C GLY A 161 12.08 -8.75 4.02
N LEU A 162 12.56 -9.94 4.35
CA LEU A 162 13.64 -10.12 5.34
C LEU A 162 14.95 -9.49 4.89
N ASN A 163 15.25 -9.56 3.59
CA ASN A 163 16.44 -8.94 2.99
C ASN A 163 16.26 -7.45 2.68
N LYS A 164 15.05 -6.92 2.77
CA LYS A 164 14.69 -5.52 2.42
C LYS A 164 15.15 -5.14 1.01
N GLU A 165 14.93 -6.03 0.04
CA GLU A 165 15.40 -5.89 -1.35
C GLU A 165 14.52 -4.90 -2.15
N LEU A 166 14.58 -3.63 -1.78
CA LEU A 166 13.99 -2.54 -2.57
C LEU A 166 15.05 -1.90 -3.47
N PRO A 167 14.64 -1.32 -4.61
CA PRO A 167 15.52 -0.45 -5.37
C PRO A 167 15.99 0.71 -4.48
N THR A 168 17.28 0.95 -4.44
CA THR A 168 17.88 2.01 -3.62
C THR A 168 18.22 3.24 -4.43
N PHE A 169 18.19 3.12 -5.75
CA PHE A 169 18.61 4.15 -6.66
C PHE A 169 17.56 4.43 -7.74
N PHE A 170 17.13 5.69 -7.83
CA PHE A 170 16.29 6.22 -8.88
C PHE A 170 16.72 7.64 -9.23
N GLU A 171 17.20 7.85 -10.45
CA GLU A 171 17.65 9.14 -10.96
C GLU A 171 16.92 9.50 -12.24
N VAL A 172 16.37 10.71 -12.30
CA VAL A 172 15.77 11.28 -13.50
C VAL A 172 16.65 12.45 -13.97
N THR A 173 17.17 12.36 -15.21
CA THR A 173 18.05 13.39 -15.78
C THR A 173 17.53 13.82 -17.15
N PRO A 174 17.35 15.13 -17.39
CA PRO A 174 17.46 16.25 -16.44
C PRO A 174 16.29 16.27 -15.43
N SER A 175 16.49 16.84 -14.26
CA SER A 175 15.46 17.02 -13.23
C SER A 175 14.44 18.12 -13.58
N ASN A 176 14.84 19.04 -14.43
CA ASN A 176 13.99 20.09 -14.99
C ASN A 176 13.96 19.96 -16.51
N ILE A 177 12.77 19.99 -17.08
CA ILE A 177 12.54 19.80 -18.50
C ILE A 177 11.93 21.08 -19.05
N VAL A 178 12.52 21.61 -20.11
CA VAL A 178 11.95 22.71 -20.88
C VAL A 178 11.46 22.14 -22.21
N ALA A 179 10.15 22.21 -22.43
CA ALA A 179 9.57 21.84 -23.71
C ALA A 179 9.51 23.05 -24.64
N HIS A 180 9.78 22.83 -25.93
CA HIS A 180 9.61 23.81 -26.99
C HIS A 180 8.59 23.30 -28.00
N GLN A 181 7.95 24.22 -28.74
CA GLN A 181 6.94 23.86 -29.72
C GLN A 181 7.58 23.44 -31.04
N GLU A 182 7.22 22.23 -31.50
CA GLU A 182 7.53 21.74 -32.84
C GLU A 182 6.23 21.34 -33.54
N GLY A 183 5.77 22.21 -34.47
CA GLY A 183 4.47 22.03 -35.11
C GLY A 183 3.33 22.08 -34.11
N ASP A 184 2.52 21.01 -34.08
CA ASP A 184 1.39 20.87 -33.15
C ASP A 184 1.76 20.19 -31.80
N TYR A 185 3.03 19.91 -31.57
CA TYR A 185 3.51 19.21 -30.40
C TYR A 185 4.46 20.06 -29.54
N PHE A 186 4.51 19.77 -28.25
CA PHE A 186 5.56 20.23 -27.35
C PHE A 186 6.57 19.11 -27.15
N VAL A 187 7.81 19.35 -27.50
CA VAL A 187 8.91 18.39 -27.45
C VAL A 187 9.96 18.84 -26.45
N SER A 188 10.50 17.93 -25.68
CA SER A 188 11.61 18.17 -24.77
C SER A 188 12.82 17.36 -25.17
N GLU A 189 13.99 17.70 -24.60
CA GLU A 189 15.12 16.80 -24.60
C GLU A 189 14.77 15.44 -23.99
N PRO A 190 15.43 14.35 -24.41
CA PRO A 190 15.19 13.02 -23.89
C PRO A 190 15.41 12.95 -22.37
N ILE A 191 14.43 12.40 -21.67
CA ILE A 191 14.54 12.11 -20.23
C ILE A 191 15.22 10.76 -20.07
N LYS A 192 16.32 10.74 -19.30
CA LYS A 192 16.98 9.50 -18.91
C LYS A 192 16.57 9.12 -17.49
N ILE A 193 16.08 7.90 -17.34
CA ILE A 193 15.79 7.31 -16.04
C ILE A 193 16.84 6.24 -15.80
N LYS A 194 17.53 6.34 -14.65
CA LYS A 194 18.43 5.30 -14.16
C LYS A 194 17.90 4.74 -12.87
N SER A 195 17.97 3.44 -12.72
CA SER A 195 17.58 2.72 -11.50
C SER A 195 18.40 1.44 -11.41
N ASP A 196 18.58 0.92 -10.22
CA ASP A 196 19.04 -0.43 -9.95
C ASP A 196 17.93 -1.49 -10.14
N TYR A 197 16.76 -1.05 -10.63
CA TYR A 197 15.64 -1.88 -10.96
C TYR A 197 15.26 -1.78 -12.44
N GLU A 198 14.95 -2.92 -13.05
CA GLU A 198 14.50 -3.00 -14.44
C GLU A 198 13.01 -2.67 -14.53
N PHE A 199 12.68 -1.55 -15.16
CA PHE A 199 11.29 -1.16 -15.44
C PHE A 199 10.81 -1.84 -16.72
N LYS A 200 9.71 -2.58 -16.64
CA LYS A 200 9.03 -3.08 -17.84
C LYS A 200 8.19 -2.00 -18.51
N ASP A 201 7.57 -1.13 -17.70
CA ASP A 201 6.71 -0.04 -18.16
C ASP A 201 6.88 1.20 -17.27
N ALA A 202 7.04 2.36 -17.91
CA ALA A 202 7.05 3.65 -17.22
C ALA A 202 5.82 4.47 -17.64
N LYS A 203 4.96 4.82 -16.67
CA LYS A 203 3.83 5.74 -16.93
C LYS A 203 4.25 7.17 -16.61
N VAL A 204 4.29 8.02 -17.64
CA VAL A 204 4.52 9.46 -17.47
C VAL A 204 3.17 10.18 -17.37
N THR A 205 2.97 10.93 -16.28
CA THR A 205 1.79 11.78 -16.11
C THR A 205 2.23 13.24 -16.16
N ILE A 206 1.76 13.97 -17.15
CA ILE A 206 2.00 15.41 -17.27
C ILE A 206 0.84 16.14 -16.58
N LYS A 207 1.15 16.91 -15.53
CA LYS A 207 0.19 17.84 -14.93
C LYS A 207 0.54 19.24 -15.42
N SER A 208 -0.26 19.81 -16.31
CA SER A 208 -0.16 21.22 -16.66
C SER A 208 -0.94 22.05 -15.66
N SER A 209 -0.31 22.99 -14.99
CA SER A 209 -1.00 24.08 -14.33
C SER A 209 -1.21 25.17 -15.38
N SER A 210 -2.29 25.11 -16.15
CA SER A 210 -2.75 26.28 -16.87
C SER A 210 -3.40 27.22 -15.85
N ASN A 211 -2.71 28.23 -15.40
CA ASN A 211 -3.39 29.40 -14.90
C ASN A 211 -4.00 30.11 -16.10
N PRO A 212 -5.31 30.41 -16.11
CA PRO A 212 -5.92 31.27 -17.09
C PRO A 212 -5.40 32.71 -16.99
#